data_d18747ce5374dff0734c8c121fe5efb3
#
_entry.id   d18747ce5374dff0734c8c121fe5efb3
#
_cell.length_a   1.000
_cell.length_b   1.000
_cell.length_c   1.000
_cell.angle_alpha   90.00
_cell.angle_beta   90.00
_cell.angle_gamma   90.00
#
_symmetry.space_group_name_H-M   'P 1'
#
loop_
_entity.id
_entity.type
_entity.pdbx_description
1 polymer ?
#
loop_
_entity_poly.entity_id
_entity_poly.type
_entity_poly.pdbx_seq_one_letter_code
_entity_poly.pdbx_strand_id
1 'polypeptide(L)'
;ELRETREAAVEDAFDAAFDAACMTARQLGETARSTLLDQGAEADTVRVKSRLRLRVSGSDTAIAVSLSDAADMQTGFRAAHERLFGFVPEGELIIESVAAEAEADPPGASGWMIDLPHVGEAIAVTETRRVFHQGRWQDWPVYRLDEMAAGAQLAGPALIVEPNSTIIVDPGWRAKRLPDGMLVLEYEGSGQTGDADTALNPVRLELFNKRFMSVAEQMGVTLERTAHSVNMKERLDFSCAVFDADGGLVANAPHMPVHLGSMSASVKAAASTHPDLGPGDAVAVNAPYEGGTHLPDITVVVPVHDELSGERLFYVAARGHHADVGGIAPGSMPPFS
;
A
#
# COMPACT_ATOMS: atom_id res chain seq x y z
N GLU A 1 15.01 19.05 -9.90
CA GLU A 1 14.91 17.98 -10.89
C GLU A 1 14.01 18.47 -12.03
N LEU A 2 14.50 18.41 -13.27
CA LEU A 2 13.67 18.64 -14.46
C LEU A 2 13.09 17.30 -14.87
N ARG A 3 11.79 17.27 -15.24
CA ARG A 3 11.11 16.04 -15.60
C ARG A 3 10.14 16.28 -16.74
N GLU A 4 10.16 15.41 -17.72
CA GLU A 4 9.23 15.39 -18.86
C GLU A 4 8.72 13.96 -19.09
N THR A 5 7.40 13.80 -19.13
CA THR A 5 6.75 12.50 -19.37
C THR A 5 5.94 12.55 -20.64
N ARG A 6 6.06 11.52 -21.47
CA ARG A 6 5.29 11.29 -22.69
C ARG A 6 4.62 9.94 -22.62
N GLU A 7 3.38 9.86 -23.07
CA GLU A 7 2.59 8.63 -23.06
C GLU A 7 1.81 8.47 -24.36
N ALA A 8 1.63 7.20 -24.79
CA ALA A 8 0.81 6.84 -25.92
C ALA A 8 -0.02 5.60 -25.58
N ALA A 9 -1.31 5.61 -25.93
CA ALA A 9 -2.17 4.44 -25.81
C ALA A 9 -1.80 3.38 -26.85
N VAL A 10 -1.95 2.11 -26.48
CA VAL A 10 -1.70 0.95 -27.36
C VAL A 10 -2.97 0.10 -27.47
N GLU A 11 -3.54 -0.35 -26.35
CA GLU A 11 -4.78 -1.14 -26.24
C GLU A 11 -4.78 -2.40 -27.10
N ASP A 12 -3.68 -3.18 -27.08
CA ASP A 12 -3.52 -4.39 -27.88
C ASP A 12 -2.85 -5.52 -27.09
N ALA A 13 -2.97 -6.75 -27.58
CA ALA A 13 -2.39 -7.93 -26.97
C ALA A 13 -0.87 -7.82 -26.85
N PHE A 14 -0.32 -8.21 -25.67
CA PHE A 14 1.09 -8.06 -25.35
C PHE A 14 2.01 -8.68 -26.41
N ASP A 15 1.77 -9.94 -26.76
CA ASP A 15 2.64 -10.68 -27.67
C ASP A 15 2.61 -10.10 -29.11
N ALA A 16 1.50 -9.51 -29.52
CA ALA A 16 1.34 -8.92 -30.85
C ALA A 16 1.94 -7.49 -30.92
N ALA A 17 1.81 -6.71 -29.85
CA ALA A 17 2.16 -5.30 -29.85
C ALA A 17 3.51 -4.98 -29.22
N PHE A 18 4.21 -5.93 -28.57
CA PHE A 18 5.40 -5.67 -27.77
C PHE A 18 6.50 -4.95 -28.53
N ASP A 19 6.86 -5.42 -29.72
CA ASP A 19 7.92 -4.81 -30.52
C ASP A 19 7.56 -3.37 -30.96
N ALA A 20 6.31 -3.15 -31.36
CA ALA A 20 5.81 -1.82 -31.70
C ALA A 20 5.79 -0.90 -30.49
N ALA A 21 5.42 -1.40 -29.32
CA ALA A 21 5.44 -0.66 -28.06
C ALA A 21 6.87 -0.27 -27.65
N CYS A 22 7.85 -1.15 -27.85
CA CYS A 22 9.27 -0.85 -27.64
C CYS A 22 9.78 0.27 -28.56
N MET A 23 9.37 0.27 -29.83
CA MET A 23 9.72 1.36 -30.76
C MET A 23 9.07 2.67 -30.34
N THR A 24 7.81 2.64 -29.97
CA THR A 24 7.07 3.82 -29.46
C THR A 24 7.74 4.36 -28.19
N ALA A 25 8.15 3.51 -27.25
CA ALA A 25 8.85 3.91 -26.03
C ALA A 25 10.15 4.68 -26.33
N ARG A 26 10.93 4.19 -27.30
CA ARG A 26 12.17 4.88 -27.73
C ARG A 26 11.86 6.27 -28.32
N GLN A 27 10.87 6.36 -29.20
CA GLN A 27 10.47 7.63 -29.83
C GLN A 27 9.96 8.64 -28.80
N LEU A 28 9.13 8.21 -27.86
CA LEU A 28 8.63 9.05 -26.77
C LEU A 28 9.78 9.51 -25.86
N GLY A 29 10.72 8.61 -25.57
CA GLY A 29 11.91 8.91 -24.77
C GLY A 29 12.83 9.94 -25.42
N GLU A 30 13.08 9.83 -26.73
CA GLU A 30 13.85 10.83 -27.48
C GLU A 30 13.14 12.19 -27.50
N THR A 31 11.82 12.20 -27.66
CA THR A 31 11.03 13.44 -27.60
C THR A 31 11.10 14.08 -26.22
N ALA A 32 10.92 13.31 -25.16
CA ALA A 32 11.02 13.80 -23.78
C ALA A 32 12.43 14.33 -23.47
N ARG A 33 13.47 13.61 -23.92
CA ARG A 33 14.88 14.03 -23.82
C ARG A 33 15.12 15.38 -24.52
N SER A 34 14.67 15.50 -25.78
CA SER A 34 14.82 16.75 -26.54
C SER A 34 14.17 17.92 -25.82
N THR A 35 12.98 17.75 -25.24
CA THR A 35 12.29 18.78 -24.47
C THR A 35 13.12 19.27 -23.28
N LEU A 36 13.77 18.36 -22.53
CA LEU A 36 14.63 18.77 -21.40
C LEU A 36 15.90 19.49 -21.86
N LEU A 37 16.50 19.07 -22.99
CA LEU A 37 17.64 19.76 -23.56
C LEU A 37 17.28 21.19 -24.00
N ASP A 38 16.11 21.37 -24.61
CA ASP A 38 15.58 22.70 -24.98
C ASP A 38 15.30 23.59 -23.77
N GLN A 39 15.02 22.99 -22.61
CA GLN A 39 14.88 23.66 -21.31
C GLN A 39 16.22 23.95 -20.63
N GLY A 40 17.34 23.58 -21.25
CA GLY A 40 18.68 23.85 -20.76
C GLY A 40 19.29 22.77 -19.87
N ALA A 41 18.72 21.57 -19.86
CA ALA A 41 19.37 20.44 -19.19
C ALA A 41 20.70 20.05 -19.87
N GLU A 42 21.68 19.65 -19.08
CA GLU A 42 22.96 19.14 -19.60
C GLU A 42 22.76 17.71 -20.15
N ALA A 43 23.24 17.46 -21.38
CA ALA A 43 22.94 16.22 -22.13
C ALA A 43 23.38 14.91 -21.43
N ASP A 44 24.43 14.97 -20.62
CA ASP A 44 24.99 13.88 -19.84
C ASP A 44 24.23 13.60 -18.53
N THR A 45 23.41 14.54 -18.05
CA THR A 45 22.58 14.38 -16.87
C THR A 45 21.19 13.81 -17.20
N VAL A 46 20.76 13.86 -18.46
CA VAL A 46 19.43 13.38 -18.86
C VAL A 46 19.37 11.86 -18.88
N ARG A 47 18.51 11.31 -18.04
CA ARG A 47 18.20 9.87 -17.97
C ARG A 47 16.78 9.64 -18.45
N VAL A 48 16.61 8.62 -19.29
CA VAL A 48 15.29 8.23 -19.80
C VAL A 48 14.92 6.87 -19.25
N LYS A 49 13.73 6.78 -18.67
CA LYS A 49 13.12 5.54 -18.19
C LYS A 49 11.83 5.33 -18.96
N SER A 50 11.61 4.08 -19.41
CA SER A 50 10.37 3.72 -20.09
C SER A 50 9.66 2.61 -19.35
N ARG A 51 8.33 2.61 -19.42
CA ARG A 51 7.47 1.62 -18.79
C ARG A 51 6.25 1.32 -19.68
N LEU A 52 5.77 0.09 -19.61
CA LEU A 52 4.49 -0.28 -20.17
C LEU A 52 3.46 -0.40 -19.04
N ARG A 53 2.25 0.03 -19.28
CA ARG A 53 1.11 -0.26 -18.44
C ARG A 53 0.45 -1.53 -18.98
N LEU A 54 0.47 -2.58 -18.15
CA LEU A 54 -0.01 -3.91 -18.52
C LEU A 54 -1.24 -4.24 -17.67
N ARG A 55 -2.22 -4.85 -18.28
CA ARG A 55 -3.41 -5.40 -17.61
C ARG A 55 -3.78 -6.77 -18.18
N VAL A 56 -4.58 -7.53 -17.48
CA VAL A 56 -5.17 -8.76 -18.02
C VAL A 56 -6.42 -8.41 -18.82
N SER A 57 -6.67 -9.13 -19.90
CA SER A 57 -7.89 -9.00 -20.70
C SER A 57 -9.13 -9.10 -19.80
N GLY A 58 -10.05 -8.16 -19.95
CA GLY A 58 -11.24 -8.05 -19.09
C GLY A 58 -11.05 -7.32 -17.77
N SER A 59 -9.83 -7.01 -17.36
CA SER A 59 -9.52 -6.11 -16.23
C SER A 59 -9.24 -4.69 -16.76
N ASP A 60 -9.61 -3.67 -16.01
CA ASP A 60 -9.26 -2.27 -16.28
C ASP A 60 -8.17 -1.73 -15.33
N THR A 61 -7.62 -2.59 -14.45
CA THR A 61 -6.52 -2.21 -13.57
C THR A 61 -5.19 -2.53 -14.24
N ALA A 62 -4.53 -1.49 -14.76
CA ALA A 62 -3.21 -1.60 -15.35
C ALA A 62 -2.10 -1.34 -14.32
N ILE A 63 -1.04 -2.15 -14.38
CA ILE A 63 0.16 -2.05 -13.56
C ILE A 63 1.31 -1.58 -14.43
N ALA A 64 2.04 -0.56 -13.98
CA ALA A 64 3.22 -0.08 -14.66
C ALA A 64 4.42 -1.01 -14.40
N VAL A 65 5.01 -1.51 -15.47
CA VAL A 65 6.22 -2.37 -15.43
C VAL A 65 7.32 -1.69 -16.23
N SER A 66 8.52 -1.61 -15.66
CA SER A 66 9.68 -1.04 -16.34
C SER A 66 9.99 -1.82 -17.62
N LEU A 67 10.30 -1.11 -18.70
CA LEU A 67 10.59 -1.72 -20.00
C LEU A 67 11.88 -2.55 -19.92
N SER A 68 11.75 -3.83 -20.25
CA SER A 68 12.83 -4.83 -20.35
C SER A 68 12.50 -5.81 -21.48
N ASP A 69 13.05 -7.02 -21.45
CA ASP A 69 12.61 -8.06 -22.39
C ASP A 69 11.21 -8.59 -22.06
N ALA A 70 10.57 -9.22 -23.04
CA ALA A 70 9.16 -9.66 -22.93
C ALA A 70 8.93 -10.64 -21.77
N ALA A 71 9.86 -11.57 -21.53
CA ALA A 71 9.73 -12.59 -20.50
C ALA A 71 9.86 -11.98 -19.08
N ASP A 72 10.83 -11.08 -18.91
CA ASP A 72 11.02 -10.35 -17.65
C ASP A 72 9.83 -9.45 -17.35
N MET A 73 9.25 -8.80 -18.35
CA MET A 73 8.07 -7.95 -18.16
C MET A 73 6.83 -8.75 -17.76
N GLN A 74 6.59 -9.90 -18.38
CA GLN A 74 5.48 -10.78 -17.99
C GLN A 74 5.66 -11.29 -16.55
N THR A 75 6.88 -11.68 -16.19
CA THR A 75 7.21 -12.12 -14.81
C THR A 75 7.06 -10.98 -13.82
N GLY A 76 7.58 -9.80 -14.15
CA GLY A 76 7.47 -8.60 -13.33
C GLY A 76 6.03 -8.15 -13.10
N PHE A 77 5.18 -8.22 -14.14
CA PHE A 77 3.75 -7.95 -14.01
C PHE A 77 3.07 -8.92 -13.03
N ARG A 78 3.30 -10.24 -13.20
CA ARG A 78 2.70 -11.26 -12.33
C ARG A 78 3.11 -11.07 -10.87
N ALA A 79 4.40 -10.85 -10.62
CA ALA A 79 4.91 -10.59 -9.28
C ALA A 79 4.35 -9.29 -8.67
N ALA A 80 4.21 -8.24 -9.49
CA ALA A 80 3.60 -6.98 -9.03
C ALA A 80 2.11 -7.15 -8.72
N HIS A 81 1.38 -7.92 -9.54
CA HIS A 81 -0.03 -8.21 -9.34
C HIS A 81 -0.25 -9.04 -8.06
N GLU A 82 0.54 -10.10 -7.88
CA GLU A 82 0.48 -10.92 -6.67
C GLU A 82 0.75 -10.11 -5.40
N ARG A 83 1.75 -9.22 -5.44
CA ARG A 83 2.05 -8.32 -4.31
C ARG A 83 0.93 -7.32 -4.01
N LEU A 84 0.23 -6.81 -5.04
CA LEU A 84 -0.83 -5.81 -4.88
C LEU A 84 -2.18 -6.43 -4.50
N PHE A 85 -2.48 -7.61 -5.03
CA PHE A 85 -3.81 -8.21 -4.95
C PHE A 85 -3.84 -9.58 -4.29
N GLY A 86 -2.67 -10.18 -3.98
CA GLY A 86 -2.57 -11.47 -3.28
C GLY A 86 -2.74 -12.70 -4.16
N PHE A 87 -2.85 -12.55 -5.49
CA PHE A 87 -2.95 -13.68 -6.43
C PHE A 87 -2.28 -13.37 -7.77
N VAL A 88 -1.93 -14.43 -8.50
CA VAL A 88 -1.40 -14.34 -9.87
C VAL A 88 -2.58 -14.38 -10.84
N PRO A 89 -2.76 -13.37 -11.70
CA PRO A 89 -3.89 -13.36 -12.63
C PRO A 89 -3.68 -14.36 -13.77
N GLU A 90 -4.78 -14.97 -14.20
CA GLU A 90 -4.86 -15.79 -15.41
C GLU A 90 -5.42 -14.97 -16.57
N GLY A 91 -4.98 -15.26 -17.78
CA GLY A 91 -5.50 -14.65 -19.00
C GLY A 91 -4.42 -13.95 -19.86
N GLU A 92 -4.85 -13.44 -21.00
CA GLU A 92 -4.02 -12.73 -21.96
C GLU A 92 -3.64 -11.35 -21.41
N LEU A 93 -2.36 -10.97 -21.57
CA LEU A 93 -1.89 -9.64 -21.22
C LEU A 93 -2.17 -8.65 -22.34
N ILE A 94 -2.62 -7.47 -21.97
CA ILE A 94 -2.86 -6.32 -22.83
C ILE A 94 -1.86 -5.22 -22.46
N ILE A 95 -1.25 -4.60 -23.44
CA ILE A 95 -0.53 -3.35 -23.28
C ILE A 95 -1.56 -2.22 -23.39
N GLU A 96 -1.88 -1.57 -22.27
CA GLU A 96 -2.78 -0.43 -22.24
C GLU A 96 -2.10 0.81 -22.84
N SER A 97 -0.90 1.13 -22.35
CA SER A 97 -0.14 2.29 -22.81
C SER A 97 1.36 2.13 -22.63
N VAL A 98 2.09 2.99 -23.30
CA VAL A 98 3.55 3.14 -23.22
C VAL A 98 3.84 4.51 -22.65
N ALA A 99 4.66 4.60 -21.61
CA ALA A 99 5.15 5.85 -21.07
C ALA A 99 6.69 5.90 -21.10
N ALA A 100 7.22 7.06 -21.45
CA ALA A 100 8.64 7.37 -21.32
C ALA A 100 8.80 8.66 -20.52
N GLU A 101 9.70 8.63 -19.55
CA GLU A 101 9.99 9.75 -18.65
C GLU A 101 11.48 10.09 -18.77
N ALA A 102 11.77 11.34 -19.09
CA ALA A 102 13.10 11.91 -19.05
C ALA A 102 13.25 12.72 -17.75
N GLU A 103 14.35 12.49 -17.05
CA GLU A 103 14.72 13.18 -15.81
C GLU A 103 16.10 13.79 -16.00
N ALA A 104 16.31 15.01 -15.51
CA ALA A 104 17.62 15.66 -15.49
C ALA A 104 17.79 16.50 -14.23
N ASP A 105 19.01 16.64 -13.79
CA ASP A 105 19.34 17.59 -12.73
C ASP A 105 19.18 19.03 -13.29
N PRO A 106 18.66 19.98 -12.51
CA PRO A 106 18.52 21.36 -12.95
C PRO A 106 19.91 21.96 -13.24
N PRO A 107 20.03 22.89 -14.22
CA PRO A 107 21.28 23.56 -14.51
C PRO A 107 21.92 24.15 -13.25
N GLY A 108 23.17 23.79 -12.97
CA GLY A 108 23.88 24.23 -11.78
C GLY A 108 23.56 23.45 -10.50
N ALA A 109 22.84 22.32 -10.58
CA ALA A 109 22.53 21.47 -9.42
C ALA A 109 23.79 20.89 -8.72
N SER A 110 24.91 20.78 -9.43
CA SER A 110 26.20 20.41 -8.84
C SER A 110 26.73 21.42 -7.80
N GLY A 111 26.06 22.58 -7.64
CA GLY A 111 26.36 23.60 -6.64
C GLY A 111 25.48 23.57 -5.39
N TRP A 112 24.49 22.66 -5.31
CA TRP A 112 23.62 22.51 -4.14
C TRP A 112 24.23 21.59 -3.06
N MET A 113 25.55 21.43 -3.04
CA MET A 113 26.19 20.84 -1.87
C MET A 113 25.99 21.82 -0.70
N ILE A 114 25.18 21.41 0.25
CA ILE A 114 25.08 22.08 1.53
C ILE A 114 26.51 22.10 2.09
N ASP A 115 27.03 23.30 2.37
CA ASP A 115 28.36 23.45 2.99
C ASP A 115 28.23 22.93 4.43
N LEU A 116 28.50 21.62 4.58
CA LEU A 116 28.43 20.96 5.86
C LEU A 116 29.74 21.16 6.62
N PRO A 117 29.71 21.35 7.94
CA PRO A 117 30.90 21.33 8.77
C PRO A 117 31.79 20.13 8.50
N HIS A 118 33.08 20.28 8.54
CA HIS A 118 34.05 19.24 8.18
C HIS A 118 33.90 18.00 9.03
N VAL A 119 34.08 16.83 8.41
CA VAL A 119 33.99 15.51 9.06
C VAL A 119 34.96 15.45 10.26
N GLY A 120 34.44 15.16 11.47
CA GLY A 120 35.27 14.73 12.61
C GLY A 120 35.17 15.51 13.89
N GLU A 121 34.40 16.57 14.01
CA GLU A 121 34.19 17.24 15.29
C GLU A 121 33.02 16.61 16.06
N ALA A 122 33.28 16.35 17.35
CA ALA A 122 32.24 15.94 18.29
C ALA A 122 31.17 17.06 18.35
N ILE A 123 29.92 16.71 18.14
CA ILE A 123 28.81 17.67 18.19
C ILE A 123 28.74 18.23 19.61
N ALA A 124 28.82 19.54 19.74
CA ALA A 124 28.70 20.21 21.03
C ALA A 124 27.20 20.28 21.42
N VAL A 125 26.93 20.00 22.69
CA VAL A 125 25.62 20.29 23.28
C VAL A 125 25.46 21.80 23.38
N THR A 126 24.50 22.38 22.66
CA THR A 126 24.26 23.83 22.67
C THR A 126 23.65 24.28 24.01
N GLU A 127 22.68 23.53 24.48
CA GLU A 127 21.98 23.73 25.75
C GLU A 127 21.32 22.45 26.25
N THR A 128 20.71 22.50 27.41
CA THR A 128 19.88 21.39 27.94
C THR A 128 18.47 21.92 28.18
N ARG A 129 17.46 21.16 27.77
CA ARG A 129 16.06 21.49 27.97
C ARG A 129 15.34 20.45 28.78
N ARG A 130 14.45 20.90 29.62
CA ARG A 130 13.59 20.03 30.44
C ARG A 130 12.41 19.56 29.61
N VAL A 131 12.34 18.26 29.33
CA VAL A 131 11.33 17.60 28.51
C VAL A 131 10.50 16.63 29.38
N PHE A 132 9.19 16.65 29.21
CA PHE A 132 8.31 15.67 29.84
C PHE A 132 8.19 14.45 28.94
N HIS A 133 8.72 13.30 29.38
CA HIS A 133 8.74 12.07 28.62
C HIS A 133 8.43 10.88 29.52
N GLN A 134 7.54 9.97 29.10
CA GLN A 134 7.12 8.78 29.83
C GLN A 134 6.72 9.07 31.30
N GLY A 135 5.89 10.09 31.52
CA GLY A 135 5.33 10.42 32.82
C GLY A 135 6.28 11.17 33.77
N ARG A 136 7.47 11.56 33.34
CA ARG A 136 8.47 12.27 34.17
C ARG A 136 9.20 13.36 33.38
N TRP A 137 9.66 14.38 34.14
CA TRP A 137 10.52 15.42 33.60
C TRP A 137 11.97 14.93 33.55
N GLN A 138 12.66 15.15 32.40
CA GLN A 138 14.03 14.75 32.12
C GLN A 138 14.75 15.90 31.45
N ASP A 139 16.06 16.00 31.67
CA ASP A 139 16.90 16.98 31.02
C ASP A 139 17.50 16.37 29.74
N TRP A 140 17.15 16.93 28.58
CA TRP A 140 17.60 16.44 27.28
C TRP A 140 18.59 17.44 26.65
N PRO A 141 19.70 16.96 26.07
CA PRO A 141 20.62 17.80 25.32
C PRO A 141 19.98 18.33 24.06
N VAL A 142 20.32 19.57 23.72
CA VAL A 142 19.90 20.25 22.49
C VAL A 142 21.11 20.46 21.61
N TYR A 143 20.97 20.10 20.35
CA TYR A 143 21.96 20.24 19.30
C TYR A 143 21.42 21.12 18.17
N ARG A 144 22.29 21.82 17.47
CA ARG A 144 21.92 22.58 16.28
C ARG A 144 22.22 21.77 15.03
N LEU A 145 21.24 21.66 14.11
CA LEU A 145 21.42 20.89 12.89
C LEU A 145 22.51 21.48 11.98
N ASP A 146 22.61 22.82 11.92
CA ASP A 146 23.63 23.51 11.14
C ASP A 146 25.07 23.33 11.66
N GLU A 147 25.24 22.94 12.92
CA GLU A 147 26.54 22.62 13.52
C GLU A 147 26.91 21.12 13.42
N MET A 148 26.00 20.27 12.92
CA MET A 148 26.28 18.84 12.74
C MET A 148 27.11 18.60 11.47
N ALA A 149 28.29 18.04 11.59
CA ALA A 149 29.13 17.64 10.47
C ALA A 149 28.52 16.47 9.66
N ALA A 150 28.93 16.33 8.41
CA ALA A 150 28.64 15.13 7.63
C ALA A 150 29.21 13.88 8.33
N GLY A 151 28.41 12.84 8.47
CA GLY A 151 28.77 11.61 9.19
C GLY A 151 28.62 11.69 10.72
N ALA A 152 28.30 12.86 11.28
CA ALA A 152 28.04 13.01 12.70
C ALA A 152 26.87 12.16 13.18
N GLN A 153 26.99 11.59 14.38
CA GLN A 153 25.97 10.74 14.98
C GLN A 153 25.72 11.16 16.42
N LEU A 154 24.48 11.08 16.86
CA LEU A 154 24.11 11.24 18.26
C LEU A 154 23.03 10.22 18.65
N ALA A 155 23.07 9.77 19.89
CA ALA A 155 22.05 8.89 20.45
C ALA A 155 20.99 9.71 21.20
N GLY A 156 19.74 9.26 21.13
CA GLY A 156 18.67 9.78 21.98
C GLY A 156 18.82 9.33 23.46
N PRO A 157 18.19 10.05 24.37
CA PRO A 157 17.24 11.15 24.11
C PRO A 157 17.96 12.47 23.77
N ALA A 158 17.47 13.18 22.76
CA ALA A 158 18.04 14.47 22.34
C ALA A 158 17.03 15.31 21.56
N LEU A 159 17.28 16.61 21.45
CA LEU A 159 16.59 17.54 20.57
C LEU A 159 17.58 18.07 19.53
N ILE A 160 17.22 18.06 18.27
CA ILE A 160 17.97 18.71 17.20
C ILE A 160 17.12 19.86 16.68
N VAL A 161 17.64 21.09 16.78
CA VAL A 161 16.90 22.31 16.39
C VAL A 161 17.47 22.91 15.12
N GLU A 162 16.59 23.43 14.32
CA GLU A 162 16.86 24.25 13.15
C GLU A 162 15.91 25.46 13.13
N PRO A 163 16.10 26.47 12.27
CA PRO A 163 15.32 27.71 12.33
C PRO A 163 13.80 27.53 12.28
N ASN A 164 13.32 26.50 11.61
CA ASN A 164 11.89 26.29 11.34
C ASN A 164 11.32 24.98 11.91
N SER A 165 12.16 24.14 12.50
CA SER A 165 11.70 22.84 13.05
C SER A 165 12.53 22.35 14.24
N THR A 166 12.01 21.35 14.90
CA THR A 166 12.70 20.63 15.96
C THR A 166 12.50 19.13 15.74
N ILE A 167 13.60 18.40 15.71
CA ILE A 167 13.60 16.95 15.56
C ILE A 167 13.82 16.33 16.93
N ILE A 168 12.93 15.44 17.32
CA ILE A 168 13.00 14.71 18.58
C ILE A 168 13.67 13.36 18.30
N VAL A 169 14.77 13.10 18.99
CA VAL A 169 15.43 11.80 18.97
C VAL A 169 15.10 11.10 20.28
N ASP A 170 14.18 10.17 20.24
CA ASP A 170 13.72 9.43 21.43
C ASP A 170 14.80 8.47 21.98
N PRO A 171 14.69 8.03 23.24
CA PRO A 171 15.54 6.98 23.78
C PRO A 171 15.53 5.71 22.89
N GLY A 172 16.70 5.16 22.62
CA GLY A 172 16.87 3.99 21.74
C GLY A 172 16.95 4.31 20.26
N TRP A 173 16.83 5.58 19.88
CA TRP A 173 17.07 6.05 18.51
C TRP A 173 18.46 6.68 18.38
N ARG A 174 19.03 6.56 17.20
CA ARG A 174 20.26 7.24 16.78
C ARG A 174 19.99 8.12 15.57
N ALA A 175 20.43 9.35 15.62
CA ALA A 175 20.42 10.27 14.50
C ALA A 175 21.80 10.29 13.82
N LYS A 176 21.82 10.21 12.48
CA LYS A 176 23.04 10.29 11.67
C LYS A 176 22.86 11.29 10.55
N ARG A 177 23.77 12.23 10.39
CA ARG A 177 23.78 13.16 9.27
C ARG A 177 24.55 12.59 8.09
N LEU A 178 23.91 12.47 6.93
CA LEU A 178 24.53 11.99 5.70
C LEU A 178 25.33 13.09 4.99
N PRO A 179 26.25 12.74 4.05
CA PRO A 179 27.04 13.71 3.31
C PRO A 179 26.22 14.70 2.47
N ASP A 180 25.00 14.31 2.06
CA ASP A 180 24.06 15.14 1.32
C ASP A 180 23.20 16.05 2.23
N GLY A 181 23.46 16.05 3.53
CA GLY A 181 22.75 16.86 4.51
C GLY A 181 21.49 16.23 5.09
N MET A 182 21.04 15.09 4.60
CA MET A 182 19.91 14.35 5.18
C MET A 182 20.23 13.87 6.59
N LEU A 183 19.19 13.86 7.45
CA LEU A 183 19.26 13.27 8.77
C LEU A 183 18.47 11.96 8.78
N VAL A 184 19.15 10.86 9.08
CA VAL A 184 18.53 9.53 9.21
C VAL A 184 18.41 9.19 10.70
N LEU A 185 17.22 8.75 11.09
CA LEU A 185 16.93 8.26 12.43
C LEU A 185 16.80 6.74 12.37
N GLU A 186 17.66 6.03 13.11
CA GLU A 186 17.66 4.56 13.19
C GLU A 186 17.33 4.11 14.62
N TYR A 187 16.42 3.16 14.75
CA TYR A 187 16.09 2.57 16.04
C TYR A 187 17.07 1.46 16.37
N GLU A 188 17.85 1.65 17.43
CA GLU A 188 18.84 0.68 17.93
C GLU A 188 18.35 -0.09 19.16
N GLY A 189 17.18 0.26 19.68
CA GLY A 189 16.60 -0.47 20.79
C GLY A 189 16.34 -1.91 20.38
N SER A 190 16.79 -2.89 21.17
CA SER A 190 16.23 -4.23 21.06
C SER A 190 14.71 -4.08 21.22
N GLY A 191 13.96 -4.50 20.22
CA GLY A 191 12.51 -4.49 20.29
C GLY A 191 12.05 -5.33 21.49
N GLN A 192 12.10 -4.74 22.65
CA GLN A 192 11.27 -5.21 23.75
C GLN A 192 9.85 -4.90 23.28
N THR A 193 9.22 -5.91 22.69
CA THR A 193 7.80 -6.12 22.92
C THR A 193 7.71 -6.20 24.44
N GLY A 194 7.63 -5.04 25.11
CA GLY A 194 7.26 -5.01 26.51
C GLY A 194 5.99 -5.84 26.61
N ASP A 195 5.90 -6.66 27.64
CA ASP A 195 4.68 -7.43 27.95
C ASP A 195 3.51 -6.54 27.60
N ALA A 196 2.69 -7.01 26.65
CA ALA A 196 1.59 -6.21 26.16
C ALA A 196 0.72 -5.93 27.37
N ASP A 197 0.88 -4.75 27.95
CA ASP A 197 0.02 -4.29 29.02
C ASP A 197 -1.42 -4.39 28.50
N THR A 198 -2.13 -5.40 28.96
CA THR A 198 -3.51 -5.69 28.57
C THR A 198 -4.50 -4.72 29.23
N ALA A 199 -4.01 -3.75 30.03
CA ALA A 199 -4.84 -2.70 30.56
C ALA A 199 -5.46 -1.88 29.43
N LEU A 200 -6.76 -1.58 29.59
CA LEU A 200 -7.52 -0.75 28.64
C LEU A 200 -6.86 0.62 28.49
N ASN A 201 -6.19 0.82 27.36
CA ASN A 201 -5.61 2.10 26.98
C ASN A 201 -6.42 2.67 25.81
N PRO A 202 -7.14 3.77 25.98
CA PRO A 202 -7.99 4.36 24.94
C PRO A 202 -7.23 4.69 23.65
N VAL A 203 -5.95 5.11 23.76
CA VAL A 203 -5.11 5.44 22.60
C VAL A 203 -4.75 4.17 21.81
N ARG A 204 -4.38 3.09 22.51
CA ARG A 204 -4.11 1.80 21.87
C ARG A 204 -5.37 1.23 21.23
N LEU A 205 -6.50 1.31 21.91
CA LEU A 205 -7.78 0.85 21.37
C LEU A 205 -8.11 1.56 20.06
N GLU A 206 -8.00 2.89 20.03
CA GLU A 206 -8.24 3.69 18.82
C GLU A 206 -7.23 3.36 17.70
N LEU A 207 -5.96 3.16 18.06
CA LEU A 207 -4.92 2.76 17.08
C LEU A 207 -5.25 1.42 16.42
N PHE A 208 -5.63 0.39 17.21
CA PHE A 208 -6.01 -0.91 16.68
C PHE A 208 -7.31 -0.85 15.88
N ASN A 209 -8.30 -0.10 16.34
CA ASN A 209 -9.54 0.13 15.61
C ASN A 209 -9.25 0.71 14.21
N LYS A 210 -8.43 1.76 14.13
CA LYS A 210 -8.02 2.36 12.84
C LYS A 210 -7.24 1.39 11.96
N ARG A 211 -6.38 0.56 12.54
CA ARG A 211 -5.64 -0.46 11.78
C ARG A 211 -6.58 -1.51 11.18
N PHE A 212 -7.53 -2.05 11.95
CA PHE A 212 -8.49 -3.01 11.44
C PHE A 212 -9.46 -2.40 10.42
N MET A 213 -9.88 -1.15 10.62
CA MET A 213 -10.64 -0.42 9.60
C MET A 213 -9.85 -0.29 8.29
N SER A 214 -8.55 0.06 8.37
CA SER A 214 -7.69 0.15 7.19
C SER A 214 -7.53 -1.19 6.48
N VAL A 215 -7.51 -2.32 7.18
CA VAL A 215 -7.54 -3.65 6.55
C VAL A 215 -8.81 -3.84 5.75
N ALA A 216 -9.98 -3.55 6.33
CA ALA A 216 -11.26 -3.67 5.63
C ALA A 216 -11.36 -2.73 4.41
N GLU A 217 -10.82 -1.50 4.51
CA GLU A 217 -10.73 -0.55 3.40
C GLU A 217 -9.85 -1.09 2.25
N GLN A 218 -8.67 -1.63 2.58
CA GLN A 218 -7.77 -2.22 1.58
C GLN A 218 -8.38 -3.45 0.90
N MET A 219 -9.10 -4.30 1.64
CA MET A 219 -9.88 -5.39 1.07
C MET A 219 -10.91 -4.86 0.06
N GLY A 220 -11.62 -3.78 0.40
CA GLY A 220 -12.59 -3.15 -0.48
C GLY A 220 -11.98 -2.60 -1.75
N VAL A 221 -10.87 -1.86 -1.65
CA VAL A 221 -10.13 -1.34 -2.81
C VAL A 221 -9.64 -2.48 -3.71
N THR A 222 -9.17 -3.58 -3.12
CA THR A 222 -8.73 -4.75 -3.89
C THR A 222 -9.91 -5.39 -4.63
N LEU A 223 -11.05 -5.56 -3.95
CA LEU A 223 -12.26 -6.12 -4.56
C LEU A 223 -12.77 -5.25 -5.71
N GLU A 224 -12.87 -3.93 -5.51
CA GLU A 224 -13.27 -2.98 -6.55
C GLU A 224 -12.39 -3.09 -7.80
N ARG A 225 -11.06 -3.10 -7.61
CA ARG A 225 -10.10 -3.13 -8.71
C ARG A 225 -10.01 -4.45 -9.45
N THR A 226 -10.35 -5.56 -8.80
CA THR A 226 -10.26 -6.91 -9.39
C THR A 226 -11.60 -7.49 -9.79
N ALA A 227 -12.71 -6.88 -9.39
CA ALA A 227 -14.05 -7.34 -9.75
C ALA A 227 -14.36 -7.12 -11.24
N HIS A 228 -15.09 -8.07 -11.82
CA HIS A 228 -15.66 -7.94 -13.17
C HIS A 228 -17.14 -7.50 -13.15
N SER A 229 -17.77 -7.55 -11.99
CA SER A 229 -19.17 -7.15 -11.80
C SER A 229 -19.31 -5.63 -11.81
N VAL A 230 -20.16 -5.10 -12.68
CA VAL A 230 -20.52 -3.67 -12.73
C VAL A 230 -21.06 -3.19 -11.38
N ASN A 231 -21.83 -4.03 -10.67
CA ASN A 231 -22.37 -3.68 -9.37
C ASN A 231 -21.26 -3.45 -8.34
N MET A 232 -20.22 -4.31 -8.32
CA MET A 232 -19.09 -4.15 -7.40
C MET A 232 -18.16 -3.02 -7.81
N LYS A 233 -17.89 -2.87 -9.11
CA LYS A 233 -16.88 -1.98 -9.65
C LYS A 233 -17.34 -0.53 -9.79
N GLU A 234 -18.54 -0.31 -10.30
CA GLU A 234 -19.06 1.03 -10.58
C GLU A 234 -20.04 1.51 -9.51
N ARG A 235 -20.86 0.60 -8.95
CA ARG A 235 -21.84 0.95 -7.93
C ARG A 235 -21.34 0.78 -6.51
N LEU A 236 -20.18 0.14 -6.34
CA LEU A 236 -19.57 -0.17 -5.05
C LEU A 236 -20.52 -0.97 -4.13
N ASP A 237 -21.34 -1.83 -4.74
CA ASP A 237 -22.34 -2.63 -4.02
C ASP A 237 -21.72 -3.87 -3.40
N PHE A 238 -20.81 -3.61 -2.48
CA PHE A 238 -20.09 -4.62 -1.70
C PHE A 238 -19.76 -4.09 -0.31
N SER A 239 -19.32 -4.98 0.58
CA SER A 239 -18.80 -4.62 1.90
C SER A 239 -17.72 -5.59 2.34
N CYS A 240 -16.68 -5.06 2.99
CA CYS A 240 -15.60 -5.82 3.60
C CYS A 240 -15.53 -5.53 5.10
N ALA A 241 -15.27 -6.55 5.90
CA ALA A 241 -15.20 -6.42 7.34
C ALA A 241 -14.31 -7.48 7.98
N VAL A 242 -13.85 -7.19 9.19
CA VAL A 242 -13.05 -8.07 10.06
C VAL A 242 -13.91 -8.48 11.26
N PHE A 243 -13.86 -9.75 11.61
CA PHE A 243 -14.65 -10.37 12.70
C PHE A 243 -13.71 -11.11 13.65
N ASP A 244 -14.06 -11.15 14.94
CA ASP A 244 -13.32 -11.97 15.91
C ASP A 244 -13.47 -13.47 15.64
N ALA A 245 -12.81 -14.30 16.47
CA ALA A 245 -12.83 -15.75 16.33
C ALA A 245 -14.24 -16.36 16.55
N ASP A 246 -15.15 -15.61 17.18
CA ASP A 246 -16.54 -15.99 17.45
C ASP A 246 -17.53 -15.43 16.42
N GLY A 247 -17.04 -14.71 15.40
CA GLY A 247 -17.84 -14.10 14.34
C GLY A 247 -18.51 -12.77 14.76
N GLY A 248 -18.04 -12.14 15.82
CA GLY A 248 -18.42 -10.79 16.21
C GLY A 248 -17.73 -9.75 15.33
N LEU A 249 -18.43 -8.68 14.91
CA LEU A 249 -17.85 -7.61 14.10
C LEU A 249 -16.81 -6.83 14.92
N VAL A 250 -15.58 -6.76 14.41
CA VAL A 250 -14.47 -5.99 14.99
C VAL A 250 -14.34 -4.64 14.30
N ALA A 251 -14.26 -4.65 12.98
CA ALA A 251 -14.10 -3.46 12.17
C ALA A 251 -14.67 -3.65 10.77
N ASN A 252 -15.10 -2.55 10.17
CA ASN A 252 -15.61 -2.51 8.79
C ASN A 252 -15.14 -1.24 8.10
N ALA A 253 -15.07 -1.28 6.77
CA ALA A 253 -14.93 -0.08 5.95
C ALA A 253 -16.28 0.65 5.81
N PRO A 254 -16.29 1.94 5.43
CA PRO A 254 -17.51 2.71 5.20
C PRO A 254 -18.20 2.29 3.87
N HIS A 255 -18.65 1.03 3.81
CA HIS A 255 -19.35 0.41 2.68
C HIS A 255 -20.86 0.41 2.90
N MET A 256 -21.58 -0.52 2.22
CA MET A 256 -23.04 -0.62 2.27
C MET A 256 -23.56 -1.02 3.65
N PRO A 257 -24.28 -0.13 4.38
CA PRO A 257 -24.70 -0.41 5.77
C PRO A 257 -25.59 -1.65 5.91
N VAL A 258 -26.45 -1.91 4.91
CA VAL A 258 -27.35 -3.07 4.94
C VAL A 258 -26.58 -4.40 4.92
N HIS A 259 -25.45 -4.47 4.25
CA HIS A 259 -24.60 -5.65 4.25
C HIS A 259 -24.00 -5.90 5.64
N LEU A 260 -23.47 -4.85 6.26
CA LEU A 260 -22.75 -4.95 7.52
C LEU A 260 -23.63 -5.47 8.66
N GLY A 261 -24.90 -5.08 8.69
CA GLY A 261 -25.86 -5.49 9.73
C GLY A 261 -26.10 -7.01 9.78
N SER A 262 -25.89 -7.73 8.66
CA SER A 262 -26.14 -9.17 8.55
C SER A 262 -24.87 -10.02 8.41
N MET A 263 -23.70 -9.42 8.14
CA MET A 263 -22.47 -10.18 7.87
C MET A 263 -22.00 -11.03 9.06
N SER A 264 -22.19 -10.55 10.31
CA SER A 264 -21.87 -11.38 11.48
C SER A 264 -22.68 -12.68 11.51
N ALA A 265 -23.94 -12.68 11.06
CA ALA A 265 -24.74 -13.89 10.98
C ALA A 265 -24.18 -14.86 9.94
N SER A 266 -23.72 -14.36 8.78
CA SER A 266 -23.08 -15.16 7.74
C SER A 266 -21.77 -15.78 8.22
N VAL A 267 -20.93 -15.01 8.92
CA VAL A 267 -19.66 -15.52 9.47
C VAL A 267 -19.91 -16.60 10.52
N LYS A 268 -20.87 -16.38 11.42
CA LYS A 268 -21.26 -17.39 12.44
C LYS A 268 -21.83 -18.66 11.80
N ALA A 269 -22.67 -18.53 10.77
CA ALA A 269 -23.19 -19.66 10.03
C ALA A 269 -22.07 -20.46 9.34
N ALA A 270 -21.15 -19.78 8.66
CA ALA A 270 -19.98 -20.39 8.03
C ALA A 270 -19.11 -21.14 9.07
N ALA A 271 -18.78 -20.49 10.18
CA ALA A 271 -17.97 -21.06 11.25
C ALA A 271 -18.62 -22.28 11.92
N SER A 272 -19.95 -22.24 12.12
CA SER A 272 -20.68 -23.36 12.74
C SER A 272 -20.86 -24.55 11.80
N THR A 273 -21.05 -24.29 10.51
CA THR A 273 -21.24 -25.36 9.50
C THR A 273 -19.91 -26.01 9.11
N HIS A 274 -18.82 -25.23 9.17
CA HIS A 274 -17.47 -25.66 8.82
C HIS A 274 -16.49 -25.36 9.96
N PRO A 275 -16.56 -26.08 11.09
CA PRO A 275 -15.71 -25.82 12.26
C PRO A 275 -14.22 -26.04 12.00
N ASP A 276 -13.89 -26.90 11.02
CA ASP A 276 -12.54 -27.35 10.70
C ASP A 276 -11.86 -26.52 9.59
N LEU A 277 -12.37 -25.30 9.30
CA LEU A 277 -11.74 -24.41 8.34
C LEU A 277 -10.28 -24.13 8.71
N GLY A 278 -9.36 -24.53 7.84
CA GLY A 278 -7.92 -24.36 7.98
C GLY A 278 -7.38 -23.14 7.21
N PRO A 279 -6.06 -22.92 7.29
CA PRO A 279 -5.38 -21.90 6.51
C PRO A 279 -5.58 -22.12 5.00
N GLY A 280 -6.03 -21.06 4.28
CA GLY A 280 -6.30 -21.10 2.84
C GLY A 280 -7.70 -21.53 2.45
N ASP A 281 -8.52 -22.00 3.39
CA ASP A 281 -9.92 -22.32 3.12
C ASP A 281 -10.79 -21.06 3.04
N ALA A 282 -11.87 -21.15 2.27
CA ALA A 282 -12.88 -20.12 2.16
C ALA A 282 -14.28 -20.74 2.03
N VAL A 283 -15.27 -20.10 2.62
CA VAL A 283 -16.67 -20.50 2.54
C VAL A 283 -17.48 -19.39 1.89
N ALA A 284 -18.27 -19.74 0.85
CA ALA A 284 -19.23 -18.84 0.25
C ALA A 284 -20.63 -19.09 0.80
N VAL A 285 -21.31 -18.05 1.23
CA VAL A 285 -22.67 -18.09 1.80
C VAL A 285 -23.58 -17.14 1.05
N ASN A 286 -24.71 -17.65 0.54
CA ASN A 286 -25.79 -16.82 -0.01
C ASN A 286 -27.20 -17.30 0.38
N ALA A 287 -27.29 -18.33 1.23
CA ALA A 287 -28.58 -18.89 1.68
C ALA A 287 -29.27 -17.92 2.66
N PRO A 288 -30.45 -17.36 2.35
CA PRO A 288 -31.11 -16.34 3.17
C PRO A 288 -31.45 -16.82 4.58
N TYR A 289 -31.74 -18.11 4.76
CA TYR A 289 -32.11 -18.69 6.05
C TYR A 289 -30.93 -19.25 6.85
N GLU A 290 -29.74 -19.22 6.25
CA GLU A 290 -28.49 -19.77 6.82
C GLU A 290 -27.44 -18.65 6.98
N GLY A 291 -27.87 -17.49 7.46
CA GLY A 291 -26.99 -16.35 7.69
C GLY A 291 -26.80 -15.41 6.50
N GLY A 292 -27.34 -15.74 5.32
CA GLY A 292 -27.37 -14.83 4.16
C GLY A 292 -28.46 -13.77 4.25
N THR A 293 -28.59 -12.93 3.21
CA THR A 293 -29.62 -11.89 3.06
C THR A 293 -30.60 -12.27 1.94
N HIS A 294 -30.13 -12.29 0.70
CA HIS A 294 -30.85 -12.73 -0.48
C HIS A 294 -29.86 -13.36 -1.47
N LEU A 295 -30.36 -14.15 -2.41
CA LEU A 295 -29.54 -14.99 -3.27
C LEU A 295 -28.42 -14.23 -4.02
N PRO A 296 -28.65 -13.02 -4.57
CA PRO A 296 -27.60 -12.25 -5.25
C PRO A 296 -26.46 -11.75 -4.36
N ASP A 297 -26.62 -11.70 -3.04
CA ASP A 297 -25.57 -11.35 -2.10
C ASP A 297 -24.73 -12.59 -1.77
N ILE A 298 -23.55 -12.67 -2.34
CA ILE A 298 -22.58 -13.72 -2.00
C ILE A 298 -21.60 -13.18 -1.00
N THR A 299 -21.53 -13.85 0.16
CA THR A 299 -20.56 -13.54 1.21
C THR A 299 -19.47 -14.59 1.22
N VAL A 300 -18.23 -14.18 1.05
CA VAL A 300 -17.05 -15.06 1.20
C VAL A 300 -16.44 -14.82 2.57
N VAL A 301 -16.27 -15.89 3.34
CA VAL A 301 -15.70 -15.90 4.70
C VAL A 301 -14.40 -16.68 4.68
N VAL A 302 -13.32 -16.08 5.18
CA VAL A 302 -11.98 -16.66 5.23
C VAL A 302 -11.46 -16.59 6.67
N PRO A 303 -11.03 -17.72 7.27
CA PRO A 303 -10.36 -17.73 8.57
C PRO A 303 -8.92 -17.26 8.42
N VAL A 304 -8.44 -16.51 9.38
CA VAL A 304 -7.04 -16.09 9.49
C VAL A 304 -6.40 -16.77 10.68
N HIS A 305 -5.30 -17.48 10.45
CA HIS A 305 -4.59 -18.25 11.45
C HIS A 305 -3.19 -17.68 11.71
N ASP A 306 -2.72 -17.87 12.92
CA ASP A 306 -1.32 -17.60 13.27
C ASP A 306 -0.41 -18.62 12.57
N GLU A 307 0.60 -18.18 11.86
CA GLU A 307 1.50 -19.03 11.07
C GLU A 307 2.33 -19.99 11.94
N LEU A 308 2.59 -19.62 13.19
CA LEU A 308 3.45 -20.41 14.08
C LEU A 308 2.66 -21.42 14.92
N SER A 309 1.54 -21.00 15.50
CA SER A 309 0.70 -21.82 16.36
C SER A 309 -0.38 -22.59 15.61
N GLY A 310 -0.78 -22.13 14.42
CA GLY A 310 -1.93 -22.62 13.68
C GLY A 310 -3.28 -22.23 14.31
N GLU A 311 -3.27 -21.40 15.36
CA GLU A 311 -4.49 -20.94 16.03
C GLU A 311 -5.26 -19.97 15.13
N ARG A 312 -6.59 -20.15 15.07
CA ARG A 312 -7.45 -19.21 14.38
C ARG A 312 -7.56 -17.91 15.18
N LEU A 313 -7.10 -16.80 14.60
CA LEU A 313 -7.09 -15.50 15.25
C LEU A 313 -8.40 -14.73 15.04
N PHE A 314 -8.90 -14.70 13.80
CA PHE A 314 -10.07 -13.93 13.41
C PHE A 314 -10.61 -14.41 12.05
N TYR A 315 -11.70 -13.80 11.59
CA TYR A 315 -12.21 -13.96 10.23
C TYR A 315 -12.18 -12.64 9.46
N VAL A 316 -11.99 -12.73 8.16
CA VAL A 316 -12.29 -11.66 7.22
C VAL A 316 -13.44 -12.09 6.33
N ALA A 317 -14.32 -11.16 5.97
CA ALA A 317 -15.39 -11.46 5.05
C ALA A 317 -15.62 -10.30 4.07
N ALA A 318 -15.98 -10.68 2.84
CA ALA A 318 -16.42 -9.77 1.80
C ALA A 318 -17.78 -10.23 1.28
N ARG A 319 -18.73 -9.30 1.13
CA ARG A 319 -20.04 -9.53 0.52
C ARG A 319 -20.17 -8.64 -0.70
N GLY A 320 -20.56 -9.21 -1.82
CA GLY A 320 -20.88 -8.47 -3.03
C GLY A 320 -22.26 -8.83 -3.58
N HIS A 321 -22.98 -7.80 -4.02
CA HIS A 321 -24.25 -7.96 -4.71
C HIS A 321 -24.02 -8.21 -6.21
N HIS A 322 -24.41 -9.38 -6.68
CA HIS A 322 -24.33 -9.75 -8.09
C HIS A 322 -25.60 -9.34 -8.82
N ALA A 323 -25.45 -8.86 -10.07
CA ALA A 323 -26.59 -8.51 -10.90
C ALA A 323 -27.49 -9.72 -11.22
N ASP A 324 -26.87 -10.89 -11.34
CA ASP A 324 -27.53 -12.16 -11.61
C ASP A 324 -26.64 -13.32 -11.10
N VAL A 325 -27.26 -14.31 -10.48
CA VAL A 325 -26.60 -15.56 -10.03
C VAL A 325 -27.25 -16.80 -10.67
N GLY A 326 -28.02 -16.60 -11.75
CA GLY A 326 -28.76 -17.64 -12.47
C GLY A 326 -30.21 -17.78 -11.97
N GLY A 327 -30.96 -18.67 -12.60
CA GLY A 327 -32.36 -18.92 -12.32
C GLY A 327 -33.27 -18.65 -13.53
N ILE A 328 -34.57 -18.68 -13.29
CA ILE A 328 -35.59 -18.55 -14.35
C ILE A 328 -35.97 -17.10 -14.70
N ALA A 329 -35.49 -16.14 -13.90
CA ALA A 329 -35.78 -14.72 -14.11
C ALA A 329 -34.49 -13.90 -13.95
N PRO A 330 -34.35 -12.78 -14.71
CA PRO A 330 -33.26 -11.82 -14.51
C PRO A 330 -33.24 -11.30 -13.08
N GLY A 331 -32.01 -11.10 -12.53
CA GLY A 331 -31.83 -10.66 -11.16
C GLY A 331 -31.99 -11.73 -10.11
N SER A 332 -32.20 -13.01 -10.50
CA SER A 332 -32.22 -14.18 -9.62
C SER A 332 -33.31 -14.16 -8.52
N MET A 333 -34.33 -13.32 -8.69
CA MET A 333 -35.46 -13.18 -7.76
C MET A 333 -36.77 -13.20 -8.53
N PRO A 334 -37.27 -14.38 -9.01
CA PRO A 334 -38.54 -14.49 -9.70
C PRO A 334 -39.70 -14.09 -8.77
N PRO A 335 -40.67 -13.31 -9.26
CA PRO A 335 -41.82 -12.89 -8.47
C PRO A 335 -42.78 -14.03 -8.08
N PHE A 336 -42.63 -15.17 -8.77
CA PHE A 336 -43.41 -16.37 -8.51
C PHE A 336 -42.47 -17.59 -8.48
N SER A 337 -42.65 -18.43 -7.48
CA SER A 337 -41.97 -19.72 -7.34
C SER A 337 -42.78 -20.86 -7.94
#